data_9af66c16c2fb62984b750bfdb55b32ef
#
_entry.id   9af66c16c2fb62984b750bfdb55b32ef
#
_cell.length_a   1.000
_cell.length_b   1.000
_cell.length_c   1.000
_cell.angle_alpha   90.00
_cell.angle_beta   90.00
_cell.angle_gamma   90.00
#
_symmetry.space_group_name_H-M   'P 1'
#
loop_
_entity.id
_entity.type
_entity.pdbx_description
1 polymer ?
#
loop_
_entity_poly.entity_id
_entity_poly.type
_entity_poly.pdbx_seq_one_letter_code
_entity_poly.pdbx_strand_id
1 'polypeptide(L)'
;FIFLEKKRRAARWRKALKRAERSGRYSKAARMQNLRFYRFLVKHKKLSGKRMRDREYAENLKSLYPEQNWALYLQILQKAVYADVELTEEEYVTLETMIRESIATSQK
;
A
#
# COMPACT_ATOMS: atom_id res chain seq x y z
N PHE A 1 23.49 15.95 1.74
CA PHE A 1 23.76 14.96 0.70
C PHE A 1 22.78 13.78 0.77
N ILE A 2 22.64 13.15 1.94
CA ILE A 2 21.69 12.08 2.20
C ILE A 2 20.25 12.57 2.00
N PHE A 3 19.96 13.79 2.39
CA PHE A 3 18.64 14.39 2.27
C PHE A 3 18.23 14.57 0.80
N LEU A 4 19.17 14.98 -0.06
CA LEU A 4 18.91 15.13 -1.50
C LEU A 4 18.66 13.78 -2.17
N GLU A 5 19.35 12.72 -1.74
CA GLU A 5 19.12 11.39 -2.25
C GLU A 5 17.73 10.85 -1.89
N LYS A 6 17.29 11.09 -0.65
CA LYS A 6 15.94 10.70 -0.23
C LYS A 6 14.87 11.42 -1.05
N LYS A 7 15.06 12.70 -1.33
CA LYS A 7 14.15 13.46 -2.18
C LYS A 7 14.12 12.93 -3.61
N ARG A 8 15.28 12.57 -4.16
CA ARG A 8 15.38 12.00 -5.51
C ARG A 8 14.69 10.65 -5.60
N ARG A 9 14.85 9.79 -4.57
CA ARG A 9 14.17 8.49 -4.51
C ARG A 9 12.66 8.66 -4.43
N ALA A 10 12.19 9.58 -3.60
CA ALA A 10 10.76 9.86 -3.47
C ALA A 10 10.20 10.39 -4.79
N ALA A 11 10.91 11.28 -5.48
CA ALA A 11 10.48 11.81 -6.76
C ALA A 11 10.42 10.72 -7.84
N ARG A 12 11.42 9.83 -7.88
CA ARG A 12 11.44 8.71 -8.82
C ARG A 12 10.30 7.74 -8.55
N TRP A 13 10.03 7.47 -7.28
CA TRP A 13 8.93 6.59 -6.88
C TRP A 13 7.58 7.16 -7.34
N ARG A 14 7.36 8.47 -7.10
CA ARG A 14 6.13 9.13 -7.53
C ARG A 14 5.95 9.10 -9.04
N LYS A 15 7.03 9.32 -9.80
CA LYS A 15 6.98 9.25 -11.26
C LYS A 15 6.67 7.83 -11.74
N ALA A 16 7.30 6.83 -11.13
CA ALA A 16 7.05 5.43 -11.47
C ALA A 16 5.61 5.05 -11.15
N LEU A 17 5.08 5.49 -10.02
CA LEU A 17 3.69 5.24 -9.64
C LEU A 17 2.72 5.87 -10.64
N LYS A 18 2.90 7.14 -10.97
CA LYS A 18 2.05 7.83 -11.94
C LYS A 18 2.10 7.15 -13.31
N ARG A 19 3.28 6.68 -13.71
CA ARG A 19 3.44 5.97 -14.98
C ARG A 19 2.66 4.66 -14.97
N ALA A 20 2.72 3.91 -13.88
CA ALA A 20 1.98 2.67 -13.73
C ALA A 20 0.47 2.93 -13.78
N GLU A 21 -0.01 3.96 -13.07
CA GLU A 21 -1.42 4.33 -13.07
C GLU A 21 -1.91 4.74 -14.46
N ARG A 22 -1.14 5.58 -15.16
CA ARG A 22 -1.51 6.06 -16.50
C ARG A 22 -1.52 4.95 -17.55
N SER A 23 -0.65 3.96 -17.39
CA SER A 23 -0.55 2.85 -18.35
C SER A 23 -1.45 1.67 -18.02
N GLY A 24 -2.29 1.80 -16.98
CA GLY A 24 -3.21 0.74 -16.58
C GLY A 24 -2.56 -0.43 -15.84
N ARG A 25 -1.33 -0.25 -15.36
CA ARG A 25 -0.63 -1.26 -14.58
C ARG A 25 -1.03 -1.17 -13.12
N TYR A 26 -2.30 -1.42 -12.87
CA TYR A 26 -2.87 -1.24 -11.52
C TYR A 26 -2.36 -2.25 -10.51
N SER A 27 -2.00 -3.47 -10.94
CA SER A 27 -1.41 -4.45 -10.03
C SER A 27 -0.06 -3.97 -9.51
N LYS A 28 0.78 -3.44 -10.40
CA LYS A 28 2.07 -2.86 -10.01
C LYS A 28 1.87 -1.65 -9.09
N ALA A 29 0.96 -0.76 -9.45
CA ALA A 29 0.65 0.43 -8.65
C ALA A 29 0.15 0.04 -7.25
N ALA A 30 -0.70 -0.98 -7.16
CA ALA A 30 -1.21 -1.47 -5.88
C ALA A 30 -0.08 -2.02 -5.00
N ARG A 31 0.83 -2.81 -5.58
CA ARG A 31 1.98 -3.33 -4.83
C ARG A 31 2.87 -2.20 -4.32
N MET A 32 3.09 -1.16 -5.13
CA MET A 32 3.87 0.01 -4.73
C MET A 32 3.21 0.76 -3.57
N GLN A 33 1.90 0.96 -3.66
CA GLN A 33 1.13 1.63 -2.60
C GLN A 33 1.16 0.83 -1.29
N ASN A 34 1.00 -0.50 -1.38
CA ASN A 34 1.04 -1.34 -0.19
C ASN A 34 2.42 -1.30 0.47
N LEU A 35 3.49 -1.34 -0.31
CA LEU A 35 4.84 -1.27 0.23
C LEU A 35 5.09 0.05 0.95
N ARG A 36 4.63 1.16 0.37
CA ARG A 36 4.73 2.47 1.00
C ARG A 36 3.96 2.50 2.32
N PHE A 37 2.75 1.98 2.31
CA PHE A 37 1.91 1.91 3.51
C PHE A 37 2.56 1.06 4.60
N TYR A 38 3.08 -0.11 4.24
CA TYR A 38 3.79 -0.98 5.16
C TYR A 38 4.99 -0.25 5.81
N ARG A 39 5.79 0.44 4.99
CA ARG A 39 6.95 1.21 5.49
C ARG A 39 6.52 2.34 6.42
N PHE A 40 5.40 2.99 6.10
CA PHE A 40 4.82 4.01 6.97
C PHE A 40 4.46 3.40 8.34
N LEU A 41 3.81 2.25 8.35
CA LEU A 41 3.40 1.60 9.60
C LEU A 41 4.61 1.18 10.45
N VAL A 42 5.65 0.67 9.82
CA VAL A 42 6.89 0.29 10.52
C VAL A 42 7.59 1.53 11.08
N LYS A 43 7.70 2.59 10.28
CA LYS A 43 8.33 3.85 10.71
C LYS A 43 7.65 4.45 11.92
N HIS A 44 6.33 4.39 11.98
CA HIS A 44 5.55 4.93 13.09
C HIS A 44 5.29 3.91 14.21
N LYS A 45 6.04 2.81 14.19
CA LYS A 45 6.00 1.75 15.21
C LYS A 45 4.62 1.11 15.38
N LYS A 46 3.81 1.14 14.33
CA LYS A 46 2.52 0.46 14.31
C LYS A 46 2.67 -1.04 14.05
N LEU A 47 3.73 -1.41 13.32
CA LEU A 47 4.12 -2.79 13.05
C LEU A 47 5.59 -2.98 13.43
N SER A 48 5.96 -4.21 13.78
CA SER A 48 7.29 -4.55 14.27
C SER A 48 8.39 -4.55 13.19
N GLY A 49 8.01 -4.57 11.92
CA GLY A 49 8.97 -4.71 10.83
C GLY A 49 9.44 -6.13 10.59
N LYS A 50 9.02 -7.08 11.40
CA LYS A 50 9.32 -8.50 11.20
C LYS A 50 8.47 -9.04 10.05
N ARG A 51 9.05 -9.99 9.30
CA ARG A 51 8.31 -10.65 8.23
C ARG A 51 7.08 -11.34 8.82
N MET A 52 5.92 -11.10 8.21
CA MET A 52 4.67 -11.71 8.65
C MET A 52 3.90 -12.25 7.45
N ARG A 53 3.03 -13.21 7.72
CA ARG A 53 2.14 -13.78 6.70
C ARG A 53 1.01 -12.80 6.41
N ASP A 54 0.42 -12.94 5.23
CA ASP A 54 -0.69 -12.08 4.79
C ASP A 54 -1.82 -12.02 5.82
N ARG A 55 -2.14 -13.17 6.42
CA ARG A 55 -3.19 -13.24 7.43
C ARG A 55 -2.86 -12.41 8.67
N GLU A 56 -1.62 -12.50 9.15
CA GLU A 56 -1.16 -11.69 10.29
C GLU A 56 -1.19 -10.21 9.95
N TYR A 57 -0.78 -9.86 8.75
CA TYR A 57 -0.81 -8.49 8.28
C TYR A 57 -2.24 -7.94 8.33
N ALA A 58 -3.19 -8.68 7.77
CA ALA A 58 -4.61 -8.29 7.78
C ALA A 58 -5.16 -8.16 9.21
N GLU A 59 -4.80 -9.08 10.10
CA GLU A 59 -5.23 -9.04 11.49
C GLU A 59 -4.67 -7.81 12.23
N ASN A 60 -3.40 -7.49 11.98
CA ASN A 60 -2.78 -6.31 12.56
C ASN A 60 -3.43 -5.02 12.04
N LEU A 61 -3.73 -4.96 10.74
CA LEU A 61 -4.41 -3.82 10.15
C LEU A 61 -5.81 -3.66 10.73
N LYS A 62 -6.51 -4.75 10.96
CA LYS A 62 -7.85 -4.72 11.56
C LYS A 62 -7.80 -4.15 12.99
N SER A 63 -6.76 -4.50 13.75
CA SER A 63 -6.56 -3.96 15.09
C SER A 63 -6.26 -2.47 15.06
N LEU A 64 -5.45 -2.02 14.09
CA LEU A 64 -5.06 -0.61 13.97
C LEU A 64 -6.18 0.26 13.41
N TYR A 65 -6.92 -0.27 12.44
CA TYR A 65 -7.94 0.48 11.70
C TYR A 65 -9.19 -0.39 11.54
N PRO A 66 -9.97 -0.58 12.61
CA PRO A 66 -11.09 -1.54 12.60
C PRO A 66 -12.24 -1.15 11.68
N GLU A 67 -12.29 0.08 11.20
CA GLU A 67 -13.37 0.58 10.35
C GLU A 67 -13.21 0.18 8.88
N GLN A 68 -12.02 -0.29 8.49
CA GLN A 68 -11.73 -0.65 7.11
C GLN A 68 -11.97 -2.15 6.86
N ASN A 69 -12.33 -2.48 5.63
CA ASN A 69 -12.54 -3.88 5.23
C ASN A 69 -11.20 -4.50 4.78
N TRP A 70 -10.42 -4.97 5.75
CA TRP A 70 -9.09 -5.53 5.46
C TRP A 70 -9.14 -6.87 4.75
N ALA A 71 -10.24 -7.61 4.86
CA ALA A 71 -10.42 -8.83 4.08
C ALA A 71 -10.47 -8.49 2.57
N LEU A 72 -11.18 -7.43 2.21
CA LEU A 72 -11.23 -6.95 0.83
C LEU A 72 -9.85 -6.43 0.38
N TYR A 73 -9.19 -5.66 1.24
CA TYR A 73 -7.84 -5.16 0.96
C TYR A 73 -6.88 -6.30 0.63
N LEU A 74 -6.86 -7.33 1.47
CA LEU A 74 -6.00 -8.48 1.27
C LEU A 74 -6.32 -9.22 -0.02
N GLN A 75 -7.61 -9.36 -0.33
CA GLN A 75 -8.06 -10.00 -1.56
C GLN A 75 -7.54 -9.27 -2.80
N ILE A 76 -7.66 -7.94 -2.80
CA ILE A 76 -7.15 -7.10 -3.90
C ILE A 76 -5.62 -7.21 -3.99
N LEU A 77 -4.95 -7.15 -2.86
CA LEU A 77 -3.48 -7.23 -2.82
C LEU A 77 -2.99 -8.60 -3.33
N GLN A 78 -3.64 -9.68 -2.93
CA GLN A 78 -3.28 -11.02 -3.39
C GLN A 78 -3.49 -11.16 -4.91
N LYS A 79 -4.56 -10.57 -5.43
CA LYS A 79 -4.79 -10.54 -6.86
C LYS A 79 -3.67 -9.77 -7.58
N ALA A 80 -3.24 -8.65 -7.00
CA ALA A 80 -2.15 -7.84 -7.57
C ALA A 80 -0.82 -8.59 -7.60
N VAL A 81 -0.59 -9.48 -6.64
CA VAL A 81 0.68 -10.20 -6.51
C VAL A 81 0.69 -11.50 -7.31
N TYR A 82 -0.42 -12.25 -7.28
CA TYR A 82 -0.44 -13.63 -7.78
C TYR A 82 -1.25 -13.87 -9.05
N ALA A 83 -2.19 -12.99 -9.37
CA ALA A 83 -3.04 -13.21 -10.54
C ALA A 83 -2.34 -12.83 -11.84
N ASP A 84 -2.65 -13.55 -12.91
CA ASP A 84 -2.14 -13.25 -14.25
C ASP A 84 -2.87 -12.09 -14.91
N VAL A 85 -3.99 -11.67 -14.32
CA VAL A 85 -4.84 -10.60 -14.84
C VAL A 85 -4.61 -9.35 -14.02
N GLU A 86 -4.50 -8.19 -14.69
CA GLU A 86 -4.36 -6.91 -14.01
C GLU A 86 -5.58 -6.59 -13.15
N LEU A 87 -5.34 -5.88 -12.05
CA LEU A 87 -6.43 -5.26 -11.29
C LEU A 87 -7.20 -4.30 -12.19
N THR A 88 -8.49 -4.17 -11.93
CA THR A 88 -9.27 -3.09 -12.53
C THR A 88 -8.91 -1.77 -11.85
N GLU A 89 -9.22 -0.66 -12.54
CA GLU A 89 -9.05 0.66 -11.94
C GLU A 89 -9.83 0.78 -10.64
N GLU A 90 -11.06 0.26 -10.61
CA GLU A 90 -11.92 0.29 -9.43
C GLU A 90 -11.29 -0.44 -8.24
N GLU A 91 -10.72 -1.62 -8.47
CA GLU A 91 -10.04 -2.37 -7.42
C GLU A 91 -8.84 -1.59 -6.87
N TYR A 92 -8.05 -1.00 -7.77
CA TYR A 92 -6.90 -0.20 -7.38
C TYR A 92 -7.30 1.02 -6.57
N VAL A 93 -8.32 1.76 -7.02
CA VAL A 93 -8.83 2.95 -6.33
C VAL A 93 -9.34 2.58 -4.94
N THR A 94 -10.01 1.44 -4.81
CA THR A 94 -10.47 0.94 -3.51
C THR A 94 -9.31 0.73 -2.56
N LEU A 95 -8.26 0.05 -3.00
CA LEU A 95 -7.07 -0.21 -2.18
C LEU A 95 -6.37 1.11 -1.80
N GLU A 96 -6.14 1.97 -2.76
CA GLU A 96 -5.47 3.25 -2.53
C GLU A 96 -6.25 4.13 -1.56
N THR A 97 -7.58 4.18 -1.69
CA THR A 97 -8.44 4.95 -0.80
C THR A 97 -8.35 4.44 0.63
N MET A 98 -8.35 3.13 0.83
CA MET A 98 -8.21 2.54 2.16
C MET A 98 -6.89 2.92 2.82
N ILE A 99 -5.80 2.91 2.05
CA ILE A 99 -4.48 3.33 2.54
C ILE A 99 -4.53 4.81 2.94
N ARG A 100 -5.03 5.66 2.08
CA ARG A 100 -5.09 7.10 2.31
C ARG A 100 -5.92 7.45 3.55
N GLU A 101 -7.06 6.82 3.71
CA GLU A 101 -7.93 7.04 4.87
C GLU A 101 -7.27 6.56 6.16
N SER A 102 -6.57 5.42 6.10
CA SER A 102 -5.86 4.88 7.26
C SER A 102 -4.73 5.79 7.71
N ILE A 103 -3.95 6.31 6.77
CA ILE A 103 -2.87 7.25 7.06
C ILE A 103 -3.44 8.54 7.68
N ALA A 104 -4.53 9.06 7.13
CA ALA A 104 -5.18 10.26 7.65
C ALA A 104 -5.66 10.04 9.09
N THR A 105 -6.22 8.88 9.40
CA THR A 105 -6.65 8.52 10.76
C THR A 105 -5.45 8.48 11.72
N SER A 106 -4.31 7.96 11.26
CA SER A 106 -3.10 7.88 12.08
C SER A 106 -2.50 9.24 12.42
N GLN A 107 -2.78 10.26 11.62
CA GLN A 107 -2.23 11.61 11.82
C GLN A 107 -3.10 12.49 12.73
N LYS A 108 -4.22 11.98 13.16
CA LYS A 108 -5.06 12.66 14.14
C LYS A 108 -4.58 12.29 15.55
#